data_5bfb0eb59de1c2c1bd2a8cf33404bf3c
#
_entry.id   5bfb0eb59de1c2c1bd2a8cf33404bf3c
#
_cell.length_a   1.000
_cell.length_b   1.000
_cell.length_c   1.000
_cell.angle_alpha   90.00
_cell.angle_beta   90.00
_cell.angle_gamma   90.00
#
_symmetry.space_group_name_H-M   'P 1'
#
loop_
_entity.id
_entity.type
_entity.pdbx_description
1 polymer ?
#
loop_
_entity_poly.entity_id
_entity_poly.type
_entity_poly.pdbx_seq_one_letter_code
_entity_poly.pdbx_strand_id
1 'polypeptide(L)'
;MKQLFFLFLLLSVFSCKKDEKYAPLNLKNGEVVELLVDHRYRAVNEQLLLLPQGRNAELSLHGFDQRKPGYTYRVKAKFHYEKEPPMDASDRWFDFISVIKEEKYQATDSFEIALIQSPGFGGPMIVLQKTGNKYYYLYDQIQLTYTSQNVQNQLEEIWQNAVAVQQSYQSGTPIRSFKWKSVKATVTHDPANFSKAYLVSSIQFTQ
;
A
#
# COMPACT_ATOMS: atom_id res chain seq x y z
N MET A 1 51.54 7.65 44.62
CA MET A 1 50.95 8.49 43.52
C MET A 1 50.82 7.78 42.18
N LYS A 2 51.29 6.56 41.97
CA LYS A 2 51.14 5.84 40.66
C LYS A 2 49.81 5.06 40.55
N GLN A 3 49.10 4.79 41.63
CA GLN A 3 47.83 4.01 41.58
C GLN A 3 46.58 4.89 41.33
N LEU A 4 46.68 6.21 41.50
CA LEU A 4 45.53 7.10 41.25
C LEU A 4 45.32 7.41 39.77
N PHE A 5 46.32 7.24 38.93
CA PHE A 5 46.24 7.53 37.50
C PHE A 5 45.50 6.40 36.68
N PHE A 6 45.51 5.17 37.23
CA PHE A 6 44.87 4.03 36.57
C PHE A 6 43.32 4.02 36.72
N LEU A 7 42.86 4.65 37.82
CA LEU A 7 41.38 4.70 38.07
C LEU A 7 40.66 5.71 37.20
N PHE A 8 41.37 6.72 36.72
CA PHE A 8 40.77 7.77 35.84
C PHE A 8 40.64 7.36 34.38
N LEU A 9 41.38 6.35 33.92
CA LEU A 9 41.36 5.86 32.55
C LEU A 9 40.19 4.88 32.27
N LEU A 10 39.57 4.32 33.33
CA LEU A 10 38.44 3.40 33.18
C LEU A 10 37.08 4.06 33.09
N LEU A 11 36.99 5.39 33.31
CA LEU A 11 35.71 6.14 33.27
C LEU A 11 35.37 6.72 31.91
N SER A 12 36.25 6.62 30.91
CA SER A 12 36.08 7.28 29.60
C SER A 12 35.40 6.43 28.50
N VAL A 13 34.97 5.17 28.79
CA VAL A 13 34.40 4.28 27.76
C VAL A 13 32.87 4.15 27.79
N PHE A 14 32.17 4.88 28.65
CA PHE A 14 30.71 5.00 28.55
C PHE A 14 30.33 6.19 27.68
N SER A 15 30.80 6.18 26.42
CA SER A 15 30.17 6.99 25.38
C SER A 15 28.79 6.40 25.13
N CYS A 16 27.79 6.89 25.84
CA CYS A 16 26.40 6.60 25.55
C CYS A 16 26.14 7.11 24.12
N LYS A 17 26.20 6.23 23.11
CA LYS A 17 25.68 6.55 21.79
C LYS A 17 24.22 6.91 22.01
N LYS A 18 23.91 8.20 21.89
CA LYS A 18 22.56 8.71 21.93
C LYS A 18 21.82 8.02 20.79
N ASP A 19 20.93 7.09 21.13
CA ASP A 19 20.15 6.36 20.13
C ASP A 19 19.38 7.37 19.28
N GLU A 20 19.74 7.47 18.01
CA GLU A 20 19.14 8.39 17.07
C GLU A 20 17.71 7.93 16.74
N LYS A 21 16.77 8.85 16.88
CA LYS A 21 15.35 8.62 16.56
C LYS A 21 14.96 9.40 15.31
N TYR A 22 14.22 8.76 14.44
CA TYR A 22 13.86 9.30 13.13
C TYR A 22 12.41 9.81 13.11
N ALA A 23 12.26 11.08 12.72
CA ALA A 23 10.96 11.72 12.52
C ALA A 23 10.25 11.09 11.29
N PRO A 24 8.89 11.18 11.20
CA PRO A 24 7.98 11.78 12.17
C PRO A 24 7.61 10.85 13.31
N LEU A 25 7.90 9.55 13.23
CA LEU A 25 7.45 8.55 14.19
C LEU A 25 8.29 8.51 15.47
N ASN A 26 9.48 9.12 15.46
CA ASN A 26 10.47 9.10 16.56
C ASN A 26 10.92 7.68 16.95
N LEU A 27 11.07 6.80 15.96
CA LEU A 27 11.53 5.43 16.12
C LEU A 27 13.05 5.33 15.90
N LYS A 28 13.68 4.34 16.55
CA LYS A 28 15.08 3.98 16.32
C LYS A 28 15.17 3.00 15.16
N ASN A 29 16.25 3.05 14.39
CA ASN A 29 16.50 2.01 13.39
C ASN A 29 16.58 0.63 14.06
N GLY A 30 15.84 -0.35 13.55
CA GLY A 30 15.73 -1.70 14.11
C GLY A 30 14.70 -1.83 15.24
N GLU A 31 14.02 -0.74 15.65
CA GLU A 31 12.97 -0.81 16.68
C GLU A 31 11.80 -1.67 16.22
N VAL A 32 11.37 -2.59 17.09
CA VAL A 32 10.21 -3.46 16.84
C VAL A 32 8.97 -2.79 17.42
N VAL A 33 7.95 -2.63 16.58
CA VAL A 33 6.69 -1.98 16.89
C VAL A 33 5.50 -2.86 16.54
N GLU A 34 4.33 -2.48 17.01
CA GLU A 34 3.07 -3.08 16.59
C GLU A 34 2.33 -2.12 15.67
N LEU A 35 1.83 -2.67 14.56
CA LEU A 35 1.06 -1.94 13.56
C LEU A 35 -0.33 -2.54 13.43
N LEU A 36 -1.33 -1.66 13.23
CA LEU A 36 -2.65 -2.06 12.76
C LEU A 36 -2.74 -1.83 11.25
N VAL A 37 -2.94 -2.92 10.51
CA VAL A 37 -3.06 -2.93 9.06
C VAL A 37 -4.53 -2.96 8.68
N ASP A 38 -4.94 -2.03 7.84
CA ASP A 38 -6.33 -1.83 7.42
C ASP A 38 -6.89 -3.01 6.60
N HIS A 39 -8.22 -3.22 6.67
CA HIS A 39 -8.96 -4.20 5.87
C HIS A 39 -9.06 -3.81 4.38
N ARG A 40 -8.89 -2.51 4.05
CA ARG A 40 -9.03 -1.92 2.72
C ARG A 40 -7.77 -2.09 1.88
N TYR A 41 -7.44 -3.34 1.54
CA TYR A 41 -6.21 -3.68 0.85
C TYR A 41 -6.06 -2.91 -0.46
N ARG A 42 -5.00 -2.12 -0.58
CA ARG A 42 -4.66 -1.27 -1.73
C ARG A 42 -5.72 -0.20 -2.07
N ALA A 43 -6.52 0.22 -1.11
CA ALA A 43 -7.40 1.36 -1.27
C ALA A 43 -6.62 2.69 -1.37
N VAL A 44 -7.26 3.70 -1.95
CA VAL A 44 -6.68 5.06 -2.05
C VAL A 44 -6.33 5.62 -0.66
N ASN A 45 -7.17 5.33 0.34
CA ASN A 45 -7.03 5.80 1.72
C ASN A 45 -6.72 4.63 2.67
N GLU A 46 -5.93 3.67 2.24
CA GLU A 46 -5.46 2.59 3.09
C GLU A 46 -4.63 3.14 4.26
N GLN A 47 -4.83 2.63 5.46
CA GLN A 47 -4.16 3.09 6.65
C GLN A 47 -3.23 2.03 7.24
N LEU A 48 -2.09 2.48 7.71
CA LEU A 48 -1.16 1.72 8.54
C LEU A 48 -0.97 2.52 9.84
N LEU A 49 -1.50 2.01 10.95
CA LEU A 49 -1.47 2.75 12.22
C LEU A 49 -0.43 2.18 13.17
N LEU A 50 0.43 3.04 13.70
CA LEU A 50 1.38 2.70 14.76
C LEU A 50 0.66 2.61 16.10
N LEU A 51 0.76 1.46 16.76
CA LEU A 51 0.17 1.20 18.07
C LEU A 51 1.17 1.50 19.22
N PRO A 52 0.69 1.85 20.40
CA PRO A 52 -0.73 1.98 20.82
C PRO A 52 -1.40 3.31 20.45
N GLN A 53 -0.66 4.30 19.92
CA GLN A 53 -1.14 5.67 19.73
C GLN A 53 -2.18 5.80 18.60
N GLY A 54 -2.32 4.81 17.71
CA GLY A 54 -3.20 4.86 16.55
C GLY A 54 -2.79 5.92 15.52
N ARG A 55 -1.52 6.32 15.50
CA ARG A 55 -1.01 7.34 14.58
C ARG A 55 -0.75 6.72 13.20
N ASN A 56 -1.22 7.38 12.12
CA ASN A 56 -0.90 6.96 10.76
C ASN A 56 0.62 6.99 10.54
N ALA A 57 1.15 5.87 10.08
CA ALA A 57 2.58 5.70 9.88
C ALA A 57 3.10 6.38 8.61
N GLU A 58 2.25 6.51 7.57
CA GLU A 58 2.62 7.06 6.25
C GLU A 58 3.84 6.38 5.61
N LEU A 59 4.12 5.15 6.00
CA LEU A 59 5.24 4.33 5.55
C LEU A 59 4.72 3.00 4.99
N SER A 60 5.51 2.37 4.13
CA SER A 60 5.20 1.04 3.62
C SER A 60 5.54 -0.06 4.62
N LEU A 61 4.78 -1.15 4.57
CA LEU A 61 5.05 -2.41 5.25
C LEU A 61 5.47 -3.44 4.20
N HIS A 62 6.72 -3.87 4.24
CA HIS A 62 7.30 -4.84 3.31
C HIS A 62 7.21 -6.26 3.87
N GLY A 63 7.09 -7.26 2.99
CA GLY A 63 7.14 -8.68 3.35
C GLY A 63 5.87 -9.25 3.97
N PHE A 64 4.73 -8.54 3.90
CA PHE A 64 3.44 -9.06 4.37
C PHE A 64 2.58 -9.61 3.21
N ASP A 65 3.08 -10.63 2.51
CA ASP A 65 2.47 -11.18 1.29
C ASP A 65 1.19 -11.99 1.54
N GLN A 66 1.01 -12.52 2.76
CA GLN A 66 -0.17 -13.31 3.14
C GLN A 66 -1.41 -12.47 3.49
N ARG A 67 -1.33 -11.15 3.37
CA ARG A 67 -2.44 -10.25 3.67
C ARG A 67 -3.62 -10.48 2.74
N LYS A 68 -4.83 -10.58 3.32
CA LYS A 68 -6.08 -10.79 2.60
C LYS A 68 -6.95 -9.52 2.65
N PRO A 69 -7.61 -9.14 1.54
CA PRO A 69 -8.64 -8.10 1.58
C PRO A 69 -9.75 -8.44 2.58
N GLY A 70 -10.28 -7.43 3.26
CA GLY A 70 -11.38 -7.62 4.22
C GLY A 70 -10.97 -8.10 5.60
N TYR A 71 -9.68 -8.22 5.87
CA TYR A 71 -9.17 -8.52 7.20
C TYR A 71 -8.33 -7.36 7.73
N THR A 72 -8.55 -7.02 8.99
CA THR A 72 -7.70 -6.14 9.77
C THR A 72 -6.67 -6.98 10.50
N TYR A 73 -5.40 -6.55 10.48
CA TYR A 73 -4.31 -7.27 11.13
C TYR A 73 -3.62 -6.41 12.17
N ARG A 74 -3.34 -6.98 13.33
CA ARG A 74 -2.33 -6.47 14.25
C ARG A 74 -1.05 -7.26 14.01
N VAL A 75 0.03 -6.59 13.65
CA VAL A 75 1.30 -7.23 13.28
C VAL A 75 2.46 -6.67 14.09
N LYS A 76 3.50 -7.48 14.26
CA LYS A 76 4.85 -7.01 14.64
C LYS A 76 5.61 -6.65 13.38
N ALA A 77 6.29 -5.51 13.42
CA ALA A 77 7.14 -5.05 12.36
C ALA A 77 8.38 -4.35 12.92
N LYS A 78 9.46 -4.38 12.17
CA LYS A 78 10.70 -3.69 12.50
C LYS A 78 10.83 -2.44 11.66
N PHE A 79 11.02 -1.30 12.32
CA PHE A 79 11.30 -0.04 11.62
C PHE A 79 12.69 -0.08 11.03
N HIS A 80 12.81 0.27 9.75
CA HIS A 80 14.06 0.39 9.03
C HIS A 80 14.29 1.84 8.60
N TYR A 81 15.54 2.29 8.75
CA TYR A 81 16.01 3.57 8.24
C TYR A 81 17.30 3.34 7.46
N GLU A 82 17.35 3.81 6.20
CA GLU A 82 18.51 3.80 5.33
C GLU A 82 19.04 5.22 5.19
N LYS A 83 20.31 5.42 5.57
CA LYS A 83 20.92 6.74 5.56
C LYS A 83 21.21 7.25 4.14
N GLU A 84 21.53 6.33 3.23
CA GLU A 84 21.89 6.63 1.84
C GLU A 84 21.03 5.76 0.91
N PRO A 85 19.71 6.07 0.80
CA PRO A 85 18.83 5.27 -0.04
C PRO A 85 19.19 5.45 -1.52
N PRO A 86 18.92 4.45 -2.37
CA PRO A 86 18.97 4.63 -3.82
C PRO A 86 18.10 5.80 -4.27
N MET A 87 18.44 6.40 -5.44
CA MET A 87 17.63 7.46 -6.03
C MET A 87 16.18 7.00 -6.17
N ASP A 88 15.23 7.85 -5.78
CA ASP A 88 13.78 7.60 -5.80
C ASP A 88 13.27 6.51 -4.85
N ALA A 89 14.11 5.96 -3.96
CA ALA A 89 13.69 5.03 -2.92
C ALA A 89 13.34 5.75 -1.61
N SER A 90 12.42 5.17 -0.83
CA SER A 90 12.14 5.64 0.53
C SER A 90 13.35 5.38 1.43
N ASP A 91 13.70 6.35 2.28
CA ASP A 91 14.75 6.22 3.29
C ASP A 91 14.27 5.43 4.52
N ARG A 92 12.96 5.11 4.61
CA ARG A 92 12.37 4.42 5.77
C ARG A 92 11.14 3.61 5.42
N TRP A 93 10.98 2.47 6.11
CA TRP A 93 9.84 1.55 5.97
C TRP A 93 9.72 0.63 7.18
N PHE A 94 8.74 -0.25 7.18
CA PHE A 94 8.62 -1.35 8.11
C PHE A 94 8.84 -2.69 7.41
N ASP A 95 9.60 -3.58 8.05
CA ASP A 95 9.74 -4.98 7.67
C ASP A 95 8.79 -5.81 8.52
N PHE A 96 7.90 -6.56 7.90
CA PHE A 96 6.98 -7.48 8.58
C PHE A 96 7.74 -8.58 9.33
N ILE A 97 7.30 -8.88 10.55
CA ILE A 97 7.87 -9.97 11.35
C ILE A 97 6.83 -11.09 11.53
N SER A 98 5.65 -10.77 12.06
CA SER A 98 4.62 -11.77 12.35
C SER A 98 3.25 -11.14 12.55
N VAL A 99 2.20 -11.94 12.30
CA VAL A 99 0.84 -11.60 12.69
C VAL A 99 0.64 -11.88 14.17
N ILE A 100 0.10 -10.90 14.90
CA ILE A 100 -0.34 -11.03 16.30
C ILE A 100 -1.82 -11.43 16.33
N LYS A 101 -2.63 -10.77 15.49
CA LYS A 101 -4.08 -10.98 15.41
C LYS A 101 -4.56 -10.71 13.99
N GLU A 102 -5.49 -11.54 13.51
CA GLU A 102 -6.25 -11.38 12.27
C GLU A 102 -7.74 -11.31 12.63
N GLU A 103 -8.45 -10.30 12.13
CA GLU A 103 -9.88 -10.12 12.38
C GLU A 103 -10.62 -9.82 11.08
N LYS A 104 -11.67 -10.60 10.80
CA LYS A 104 -12.57 -10.35 9.70
C LYS A 104 -13.32 -9.04 9.93
N TYR A 105 -13.26 -8.12 8.95
CA TYR A 105 -14.03 -6.90 8.98
C TYR A 105 -15.53 -7.20 8.77
N GLN A 106 -16.39 -6.67 9.64
CA GLN A 106 -17.81 -7.02 9.69
C GLN A 106 -18.73 -5.94 9.10
N ALA A 107 -18.24 -4.68 9.02
CA ALA A 107 -19.05 -3.61 8.48
C ALA A 107 -19.04 -3.58 6.93
N THR A 108 -19.92 -2.79 6.36
CA THR A 108 -20.16 -2.68 4.91
C THR A 108 -19.76 -1.32 4.35
N ASP A 109 -18.84 -0.62 5.04
CA ASP A 109 -18.40 0.71 4.59
C ASP A 109 -17.75 0.62 3.23
N SER A 110 -18.08 1.61 2.40
CA SER A 110 -17.46 1.76 1.09
C SER A 110 -16.12 2.48 1.20
N PHE A 111 -15.23 2.17 0.24
CA PHE A 111 -13.94 2.83 0.08
C PHE A 111 -13.58 2.98 -1.39
N GLU A 112 -12.56 3.75 -1.69
CA GLU A 112 -12.12 3.99 -3.06
C GLU A 112 -10.88 3.15 -3.40
N ILE A 113 -10.89 2.58 -4.61
CA ILE A 113 -9.72 2.02 -5.27
C ILE A 113 -9.43 2.79 -6.55
N ALA A 114 -8.17 2.90 -6.94
CA ALA A 114 -7.79 3.58 -8.17
C ALA A 114 -7.60 2.55 -9.29
N LEU A 115 -8.42 2.62 -10.34
CA LEU A 115 -8.31 1.76 -11.54
C LEU A 115 -7.31 2.32 -12.56
N ILE A 116 -7.18 3.65 -12.63
CA ILE A 116 -6.12 4.37 -13.34
C ILE A 116 -5.55 5.39 -12.37
N GLN A 117 -4.22 5.36 -12.22
CA GLN A 117 -3.45 6.29 -11.38
C GLN A 117 -2.49 7.09 -12.24
N SER A 118 -2.25 8.35 -11.87
CA SER A 118 -1.16 9.16 -12.42
C SER A 118 -0.09 9.33 -11.32
N PRO A 119 0.90 8.45 -11.27
CA PRO A 119 2.03 8.64 -10.36
C PRO A 119 2.89 9.77 -10.92
N GLY A 120 2.76 10.98 -10.50
CA GLY A 120 3.53 12.20 -10.82
C GLY A 120 4.52 12.17 -11.99
N PHE A 121 5.26 11.08 -12.17
CA PHE A 121 6.20 10.83 -13.26
C PHE A 121 5.79 9.56 -14.04
N GLY A 122 5.87 9.59 -15.38
CA GLY A 122 5.67 8.41 -16.22
C GLY A 122 4.27 8.23 -16.83
N GLY A 123 3.34 9.14 -16.58
CA GLY A 123 1.98 9.07 -17.14
C GLY A 123 1.02 8.12 -16.39
N PRO A 124 -0.23 8.02 -16.86
CA PRO A 124 -1.24 7.19 -16.22
C PRO A 124 -0.89 5.70 -16.28
N MET A 125 -1.09 4.99 -15.17
CA MET A 125 -0.90 3.55 -15.06
C MET A 125 -2.24 2.87 -14.78
N ILE A 126 -2.57 1.84 -15.57
CA ILE A 126 -3.76 1.04 -15.33
C ILE A 126 -3.46 -0.14 -14.41
N VAL A 127 -4.36 -0.38 -13.47
CA VAL A 127 -4.33 -1.55 -12.57
C VAL A 127 -5.55 -2.45 -12.73
N LEU A 128 -6.42 -2.16 -13.71
CA LEU A 128 -7.54 -2.99 -14.12
C LEU A 128 -7.08 -4.01 -15.18
N GLN A 129 -7.46 -5.26 -15.00
CA GLN A 129 -7.27 -6.32 -15.98
C GLN A 129 -8.60 -7.05 -16.25
N LYS A 130 -8.67 -7.76 -17.41
CA LYS A 130 -9.79 -8.61 -17.77
C LYS A 130 -9.31 -9.97 -18.23
N THR A 131 -9.86 -11.03 -17.64
CA THR A 131 -9.61 -12.41 -18.02
C THR A 131 -10.97 -13.09 -18.28
N GLY A 132 -11.21 -13.49 -19.54
CA GLY A 132 -12.54 -13.92 -19.97
C GLY A 132 -13.58 -12.81 -19.77
N ASN A 133 -14.65 -13.09 -19.01
CA ASN A 133 -15.71 -12.13 -18.70
C ASN A 133 -15.58 -11.49 -17.31
N LYS A 134 -14.43 -11.65 -16.64
CA LYS A 134 -14.19 -11.15 -15.29
C LYS A 134 -13.18 -10.04 -15.30
N TYR A 135 -13.43 -9.03 -14.46
CA TYR A 135 -12.51 -7.91 -14.21
C TYR A 135 -11.73 -8.16 -12.93
N TYR A 136 -10.49 -7.72 -12.90
CA TYR A 136 -9.58 -7.89 -11.77
C TYR A 136 -8.82 -6.59 -11.48
N TYR A 137 -8.52 -6.43 -10.22
CA TYR A 137 -7.69 -5.37 -9.67
C TYR A 137 -6.35 -5.97 -9.23
N LEU A 138 -5.24 -5.27 -9.48
CA LEU A 138 -3.88 -5.69 -9.11
C LEU A 138 -3.48 -7.06 -9.72
N TYR A 139 -3.42 -7.15 -11.04
CA TYR A 139 -2.89 -8.33 -11.74
C TYR A 139 -3.52 -9.65 -11.29
N ASP A 140 -4.83 -9.75 -11.40
CA ASP A 140 -5.64 -10.93 -11.08
C ASP A 140 -5.77 -11.28 -9.57
N GLN A 141 -5.33 -10.40 -8.67
CA GLN A 141 -5.40 -10.69 -7.23
C GLN A 141 -6.80 -10.54 -6.65
N ILE A 142 -7.55 -9.51 -7.07
CA ILE A 142 -8.87 -9.19 -6.52
C ILE A 142 -9.87 -9.07 -7.65
N GLN A 143 -10.87 -9.96 -7.68
CA GLN A 143 -11.94 -9.86 -8.66
C GLN A 143 -12.78 -8.60 -8.39
N LEU A 144 -13.21 -7.90 -9.45
CA LEU A 144 -14.19 -6.84 -9.38
C LEU A 144 -15.55 -7.38 -9.84
N THR A 145 -16.48 -7.52 -8.90
CA THR A 145 -17.90 -7.70 -9.17
C THR A 145 -18.57 -6.33 -9.26
N TYR A 146 -19.80 -6.25 -9.73
CA TYR A 146 -20.47 -4.97 -9.97
C TYR A 146 -21.96 -5.04 -9.62
N THR A 147 -22.50 -3.89 -9.19
CA THR A 147 -23.90 -3.80 -8.74
C THR A 147 -24.88 -3.62 -9.88
N SER A 148 -24.44 -3.20 -11.08
CA SER A 148 -25.30 -2.89 -12.21
C SER A 148 -24.63 -3.07 -13.56
N GLN A 149 -25.44 -3.21 -14.62
CA GLN A 149 -24.98 -3.26 -16.02
C GLN A 149 -24.23 -1.98 -16.40
N ASN A 150 -24.62 -0.83 -15.87
CA ASN A 150 -23.91 0.44 -16.14
C ASN A 150 -22.47 0.41 -15.62
N VAL A 151 -22.24 -0.10 -14.41
CA VAL A 151 -20.88 -0.25 -13.85
C VAL A 151 -20.06 -1.25 -14.68
N GLN A 152 -20.68 -2.35 -15.11
CA GLN A 152 -20.01 -3.30 -16.00
C GLN A 152 -19.58 -2.65 -17.33
N ASN A 153 -20.44 -1.86 -17.95
CA ASN A 153 -20.13 -1.15 -19.20
C ASN A 153 -18.98 -0.14 -19.00
N GLN A 154 -18.93 0.54 -17.87
CA GLN A 154 -17.83 1.44 -17.52
C GLN A 154 -16.51 0.69 -17.31
N LEU A 155 -16.50 -0.46 -16.63
CA LEU A 155 -15.31 -1.30 -16.50
C LEU A 155 -14.83 -1.78 -17.88
N GLU A 156 -15.75 -2.16 -18.76
CA GLU A 156 -15.42 -2.55 -20.13
C GLU A 156 -14.80 -1.40 -20.91
N GLU A 157 -15.36 -0.20 -20.83
CA GLU A 157 -14.82 0.98 -21.50
C GLU A 157 -13.39 1.31 -21.04
N ILE A 158 -13.12 1.23 -19.73
CA ILE A 158 -11.77 1.42 -19.18
C ILE A 158 -10.81 0.40 -19.75
N TRP A 159 -11.22 -0.88 -19.76
CA TRP A 159 -10.41 -1.97 -20.30
C TRP A 159 -10.11 -1.79 -21.79
N GLN A 160 -11.13 -1.50 -22.60
CA GLN A 160 -10.95 -1.29 -24.05
C GLN A 160 -10.01 -0.10 -24.34
N ASN A 161 -10.11 0.98 -23.55
CA ASN A 161 -9.18 2.09 -23.68
C ASN A 161 -7.74 1.66 -23.33
N ALA A 162 -7.55 0.86 -22.28
CA ALA A 162 -6.23 0.34 -21.92
C ALA A 162 -5.62 -0.54 -23.01
N VAL A 163 -6.42 -1.44 -23.58
CA VAL A 163 -5.98 -2.29 -24.71
C VAL A 163 -5.58 -1.45 -25.90
N ALA A 164 -6.36 -0.43 -26.26
CA ALA A 164 -6.04 0.45 -27.39
C ALA A 164 -4.76 1.25 -27.17
N VAL A 165 -4.49 1.69 -25.93
CA VAL A 165 -3.23 2.36 -25.55
C VAL A 165 -2.07 1.37 -25.69
N GLN A 166 -2.18 0.18 -25.14
CA GLN A 166 -1.13 -0.84 -25.20
C GLN A 166 -0.81 -1.24 -26.65
N GLN A 167 -1.81 -1.44 -27.49
CA GLN A 167 -1.64 -1.75 -28.90
C GLN A 167 -0.92 -0.65 -29.66
N SER A 168 -1.18 0.62 -29.34
CA SER A 168 -0.49 1.74 -29.98
C SER A 168 1.01 1.75 -29.68
N TYR A 169 1.43 1.35 -28.49
CA TYR A 169 2.86 1.18 -28.16
C TYR A 169 3.51 0.04 -28.96
N GLN A 170 2.79 -1.08 -29.13
CA GLN A 170 3.35 -2.26 -29.82
C GLN A 170 3.44 -2.09 -31.34
N SER A 171 2.51 -1.35 -31.94
CA SER A 171 2.42 -1.21 -33.41
C SER A 171 3.25 -0.07 -34.00
N GLY A 172 3.90 0.77 -33.15
CA GLY A 172 4.63 1.94 -33.59
C GLY A 172 3.74 3.02 -34.23
N THR A 173 2.41 2.93 -34.11
CA THR A 173 1.46 3.97 -34.49
C THR A 173 1.53 5.14 -33.52
N PRO A 174 0.97 6.32 -33.85
CA PRO A 174 0.92 7.42 -32.88
C PRO A 174 0.38 6.93 -31.53
N ILE A 175 1.18 7.13 -30.47
CA ILE A 175 0.85 6.66 -29.13
C ILE A 175 -0.46 7.30 -28.68
N ARG A 176 -1.44 6.46 -28.35
CA ARG A 176 -2.68 6.89 -27.74
C ARG A 176 -2.45 7.10 -26.24
N SER A 177 -2.97 8.18 -25.70
CA SER A 177 -3.06 8.41 -24.27
C SER A 177 -4.34 7.79 -23.70
N PHE A 178 -4.35 7.55 -22.38
CA PHE A 178 -5.60 7.24 -21.70
C PHE A 178 -6.60 8.41 -21.86
N LYS A 179 -7.88 8.09 -21.96
CA LYS A 179 -8.95 9.08 -22.02
C LYS A 179 -9.02 9.92 -20.75
N TRP A 180 -8.58 9.37 -19.61
CA TRP A 180 -8.72 9.95 -18.29
C TRP A 180 -7.36 10.03 -17.59
N LYS A 181 -7.14 11.07 -16.80
CA LYS A 181 -5.97 11.19 -15.92
C LYS A 181 -6.02 10.24 -14.75
N SER A 182 -7.22 10.05 -14.20
CA SER A 182 -7.45 9.07 -13.16
C SER A 182 -8.86 8.50 -13.23
N VAL A 183 -9.03 7.27 -12.79
CA VAL A 183 -10.32 6.60 -12.63
C VAL A 183 -10.33 5.94 -11.27
N LYS A 184 -11.35 6.25 -10.47
CA LYS A 184 -11.57 5.66 -9.16
C LYS A 184 -12.88 4.88 -9.15
N ALA A 185 -12.89 3.75 -8.45
CA ALA A 185 -14.09 2.98 -8.18
C ALA A 185 -14.43 3.03 -6.68
N THR A 186 -15.70 3.27 -6.36
CA THR A 186 -16.23 3.08 -5.02
C THR A 186 -16.63 1.61 -4.87
N VAL A 187 -16.08 0.96 -3.84
CA VAL A 187 -16.25 -0.48 -3.63
C VAL A 187 -16.58 -0.81 -2.18
N THR A 188 -17.15 -1.99 -1.96
CA THR A 188 -17.22 -2.67 -0.67
C THR A 188 -16.57 -4.05 -0.81
N HIS A 189 -16.31 -4.75 0.30
CA HIS A 189 -16.01 -6.18 0.23
C HIS A 189 -17.22 -6.93 -0.30
N ASP A 190 -17.02 -7.76 -1.34
CA ASP A 190 -18.11 -8.56 -1.89
C ASP A 190 -18.56 -9.64 -0.89
N PRO A 191 -19.80 -9.61 -0.37
CA PRO A 191 -20.26 -10.58 0.61
C PRO A 191 -20.26 -12.01 0.10
N ALA A 192 -20.50 -12.22 -1.21
CA ALA A 192 -20.54 -13.52 -1.85
C ALA A 192 -19.13 -14.09 -2.09
N ASN A 193 -18.13 -13.23 -2.24
CA ASN A 193 -16.74 -13.59 -2.53
C ASN A 193 -15.78 -12.89 -1.56
N PHE A 194 -16.10 -12.91 -0.28
CA PHE A 194 -15.33 -12.23 0.75
C PHE A 194 -13.82 -12.60 0.69
N SER A 195 -12.96 -11.65 0.87
CA SER A 195 -11.49 -11.73 0.75
C SER A 195 -10.93 -12.03 -0.65
N LYS A 196 -11.78 -12.17 -1.68
CA LYS A 196 -11.37 -12.48 -3.05
C LYS A 196 -11.89 -11.46 -4.06
N ALA A 197 -12.91 -10.68 -3.70
CA ALA A 197 -13.53 -9.72 -4.59
C ALA A 197 -13.94 -8.43 -3.88
N TYR A 198 -13.96 -7.34 -4.67
CA TYR A 198 -14.60 -6.09 -4.34
C TYR A 198 -15.86 -5.91 -5.19
N LEU A 199 -16.95 -5.48 -4.56
CA LEU A 199 -18.20 -5.14 -5.23
C LEU A 199 -18.19 -3.66 -5.59
N VAL A 200 -18.09 -3.36 -6.88
CA VAL A 200 -18.08 -1.98 -7.42
C VAL A 200 -19.49 -1.43 -7.48
N SER A 201 -19.74 -0.31 -6.82
CA SER A 201 -21.02 0.40 -6.81
C SER A 201 -21.06 1.59 -7.76
N SER A 202 -19.94 2.28 -7.96
CA SER A 202 -19.84 3.43 -8.88
C SER A 202 -18.40 3.64 -9.35
N ILE A 203 -18.25 4.36 -10.46
CA ILE A 203 -16.96 4.73 -11.04
C ILE A 203 -16.95 6.24 -11.31
N GLN A 204 -15.85 6.90 -10.94
CA GLN A 204 -15.59 8.31 -11.16
C GLN A 204 -14.41 8.50 -12.11
N PHE A 205 -14.63 9.34 -13.13
CA PHE A 205 -13.65 9.66 -14.16
C PHE A 205 -13.14 11.09 -13.98
N THR A 206 -11.82 11.29 -14.01
CA THR A 206 -11.18 12.62 -13.98
C THR A 206 -10.46 12.85 -15.31
N GLN A 207 -10.79 13.97 -16.00
CA GLN A 207 -10.20 14.40 -17.27
C GLN A 207 -8.80 15.02 -17.06
#